data_ab0aed3defa091560b7eacc013c2a8fe
#
_entry.id   ab0aed3defa091560b7eacc013c2a8fe
#
_cell.length_a   1.000
_cell.length_b   1.000
_cell.length_c   1.000
_cell.angle_alpha   90.00
_cell.angle_beta   90.00
_cell.angle_gamma   90.00
#
_symmetry.space_group_name_H-M   'P 1'
#
loop_
_entity.id
_entity.type
_entity.pdbx_description
1 polymer ?
#
loop_
_entity_poly.entity_id
_entity_poly.type
_entity_poly.pdbx_seq_one_letter_code
_entity_poly.pdbx_strand_id
1 'polypeptide(L)'
;LAPVASLKVKILQIKTLHPEDGTIGYGRRGHIAPAGTVIATIPVGYADGIDRHLGCGAASFNVNGHRAPTIGNICMDMCMIDITGIDAKVGDTVTIFGEDPTVSELAEILGTIPYEILTSIPRRIERIITR
;
A
#
# COMPACT_ATOMS: atom_id res chain seq x y z
N LEU A 1 20.85 -10.46 -3.45
CA LEU A 1 20.28 -11.33 -2.40
C LEU A 1 18.77 -11.20 -2.36
N ALA A 2 18.10 -12.32 -2.27
CA ALA A 2 16.66 -12.31 -2.08
C ALA A 2 16.30 -11.75 -0.70
N PRO A 3 15.22 -10.95 -0.59
CA PRO A 3 14.79 -10.46 0.72
C PRO A 3 14.35 -11.64 1.60
N VAL A 4 14.68 -11.56 2.90
CA VAL A 4 14.31 -12.61 3.86
C VAL A 4 12.90 -12.42 4.41
N ALA A 5 12.29 -11.26 4.19
CA ALA A 5 10.95 -10.97 4.66
C ALA A 5 10.14 -10.24 3.61
N SER A 6 8.86 -10.52 3.56
CA SER A 6 7.92 -9.79 2.74
C SER A 6 6.60 -9.60 3.49
N LEU A 7 5.91 -8.50 3.20
CA LEU A 7 4.59 -8.23 3.74
C LEU A 7 3.62 -8.14 2.57
N LYS A 8 2.63 -9.02 2.57
CA LYS A 8 1.64 -9.14 1.51
C LYS A 8 0.23 -9.10 2.09
N VAL A 9 -0.68 -8.48 1.36
CA VAL A 9 -2.09 -8.42 1.73
C VAL A 9 -2.94 -8.65 0.49
N LYS A 10 -4.23 -8.85 0.67
CA LYS A 10 -5.17 -9.03 -0.44
C LYS A 10 -6.07 -7.83 -0.60
N ILE A 11 -6.40 -7.52 -1.84
CA ILE A 11 -7.35 -6.46 -2.14
C ILE A 11 -8.72 -6.80 -1.59
N LEU A 12 -9.30 -5.90 -0.78
CA LEU A 12 -10.64 -6.07 -0.23
C LEU A 12 -11.72 -5.53 -1.15
N GLN A 13 -11.47 -4.43 -1.83
CA GLN A 13 -12.48 -3.73 -2.62
C GLN A 13 -11.80 -2.96 -3.74
N ILE A 14 -12.47 -2.87 -4.88
CA ILE A 14 -12.04 -2.05 -6.01
C ILE A 14 -13.20 -1.14 -6.39
N LYS A 15 -12.92 0.15 -6.57
CA LYS A 15 -13.90 1.13 -7.01
C LYS A 15 -13.31 2.03 -8.08
N THR A 16 -14.15 2.39 -9.04
CA THR A 16 -13.82 3.48 -9.99
C THR A 16 -14.49 4.74 -9.49
N LEU A 17 -13.71 5.78 -9.28
CA LEU A 17 -14.18 7.07 -8.78
C LEU A 17 -13.97 8.15 -9.86
N HIS A 18 -14.88 9.12 -9.88
CA HIS A 18 -14.82 10.27 -10.78
C HIS A 18 -14.72 11.55 -9.94
N PRO A 19 -14.29 12.69 -10.52
CA PRO A 19 -14.10 13.92 -9.75
C PRO A 19 -15.32 14.36 -8.94
N GLU A 20 -16.52 14.07 -9.41
CA GLU A 20 -17.77 14.37 -8.71
C GLU A 20 -17.95 13.58 -7.41
N ASP A 21 -17.20 12.51 -7.23
CA ASP A 21 -17.27 11.69 -6.01
C ASP A 21 -16.46 12.31 -4.86
N GLY A 22 -15.74 13.40 -5.11
CA GLY A 22 -14.99 14.12 -4.10
C GLY A 22 -13.52 13.69 -4.02
N THR A 23 -13.03 13.51 -2.83
CA THR A 23 -11.64 13.13 -2.57
C THR A 23 -11.56 11.79 -1.83
N ILE A 24 -10.37 11.25 -1.72
CA ILE A 24 -10.13 9.91 -1.18
C ILE A 24 -9.50 10.01 0.20
N GLY A 25 -10.06 9.26 1.16
CA GLY A 25 -9.50 9.10 2.49
C GLY A 25 -9.77 10.26 3.46
N TYR A 26 -9.30 10.11 4.67
CA TYR A 26 -9.40 11.15 5.69
C TYR A 26 -8.59 12.38 5.29
N GLY A 27 -9.10 13.56 5.66
CA GLY A 27 -8.43 14.82 5.34
C GLY A 27 -8.53 15.23 3.89
N ARG A 28 -9.24 14.46 3.07
CA ARG A 28 -9.50 14.75 1.66
C ARG A 28 -8.23 15.01 0.84
N ARG A 29 -7.18 14.23 1.10
CA ARG A 29 -5.88 14.40 0.46
C ARG A 29 -5.67 13.59 -0.79
N GLY A 30 -6.55 12.62 -1.07
CA GLY A 30 -6.49 11.85 -2.30
C GLY A 30 -7.28 12.54 -3.40
N HIS A 31 -6.65 12.79 -4.53
CA HIS A 31 -7.26 13.46 -5.66
C HIS A 31 -7.63 12.49 -6.77
N ILE A 32 -8.78 12.70 -7.37
CA ILE A 32 -9.31 11.88 -8.45
C ILE A 32 -8.98 12.55 -9.79
N ALA A 33 -8.37 11.79 -10.71
CA ALA A 33 -8.03 12.29 -12.03
C ALA A 33 -9.29 12.61 -12.84
N PRO A 34 -9.24 13.61 -13.77
CA PRO A 34 -10.40 13.98 -14.58
C PRO A 34 -11.04 12.82 -15.36
N ALA A 35 -10.23 11.85 -15.81
CA ALA A 35 -10.72 10.67 -16.51
C ALA A 35 -11.24 9.58 -15.56
N GLY A 36 -11.21 9.83 -14.26
CA GLY A 36 -11.54 8.84 -13.25
C GLY A 36 -10.30 8.14 -12.72
N THR A 37 -10.42 7.56 -11.54
CA THR A 37 -9.35 6.82 -10.86
C THR A 37 -9.91 5.51 -10.34
N VAL A 38 -9.20 4.42 -10.60
CA VAL A 38 -9.56 3.10 -10.06
C VAL A 38 -8.72 2.88 -8.81
N ILE A 39 -9.39 2.71 -7.68
CA ILE A 39 -8.71 2.49 -6.41
C ILE A 39 -8.96 1.09 -5.87
N ALA A 40 -7.96 0.55 -5.19
CA ALA A 40 -8.08 -0.67 -4.42
C ALA A 40 -7.87 -0.36 -2.94
N THR A 41 -8.74 -0.92 -2.10
CA THR A 41 -8.61 -0.83 -0.65
C THR A 41 -7.92 -2.08 -0.14
N ILE A 42 -6.88 -1.91 0.66
CA ILE A 42 -6.11 -3.00 1.25
C ILE A 42 -6.17 -2.92 2.78
N PRO A 43 -6.24 -4.08 3.48
CA PRO A 43 -6.51 -4.13 4.92
C PRO A 43 -5.26 -3.96 5.78
N VAL A 44 -4.44 -2.96 5.50
CA VAL A 44 -3.30 -2.59 6.33
C VAL A 44 -3.25 -1.08 6.47
N GLY A 45 -2.93 -0.63 7.65
CA GLY A 45 -2.80 0.79 7.95
C GLY A 45 -1.73 1.03 8.98
N TYR A 46 -1.73 2.22 9.60
CA TYR A 46 -0.66 2.57 10.53
C TYR A 46 -0.67 1.72 11.81
N ALA A 47 -1.81 1.13 12.18
CA ALA A 47 -1.86 0.18 13.31
C ALA A 47 -1.13 -1.12 12.99
N ASP A 48 -0.85 -1.40 11.73
CA ASP A 48 -0.12 -2.58 11.27
C ASP A 48 1.35 -2.28 10.96
N GLY A 49 1.80 -1.08 11.28
CA GLY A 49 3.18 -0.67 11.03
C GLY A 49 3.40 0.02 9.68
N ILE A 50 2.33 0.36 8.96
CA ILE A 50 2.43 1.12 7.72
C ILE A 50 2.48 2.61 8.07
N ASP A 51 3.66 3.19 8.01
CA ASP A 51 3.88 4.58 8.40
C ASP A 51 3.02 5.52 7.55
N ARG A 52 2.41 6.53 8.21
CA ARG A 52 1.56 7.50 7.52
C ARG A 52 2.30 8.30 6.46
N HIS A 53 3.61 8.45 6.58
CA HIS A 53 4.42 9.15 5.58
C HIS A 53 4.55 8.39 4.25
N LEU A 54 4.09 7.15 4.20
CA LEU A 54 4.02 6.38 2.95
C LEU A 54 2.75 6.71 2.14
N GLY A 55 1.83 7.46 2.69
CA GLY A 55 0.58 7.84 2.05
C GLY A 55 0.74 8.92 0.98
N CYS A 56 -0.38 9.30 0.37
CA CYS A 56 -0.48 10.39 -0.60
C CYS A 56 0.51 10.30 -1.76
N GLY A 57 0.79 9.08 -2.24
CA GLY A 57 1.67 8.84 -3.38
C GLY A 57 3.15 8.73 -3.04
N ALA A 58 3.53 8.86 -1.76
CA ALA A 58 4.94 8.78 -1.36
C ALA A 58 5.53 7.39 -1.62
N ALA A 59 4.75 6.34 -1.46
CA ALA A 59 5.16 4.96 -1.72
C ALA A 59 4.29 4.33 -2.80
N SER A 60 4.82 3.29 -3.42
CA SER A 60 4.08 2.45 -4.36
C SER A 60 4.23 1.01 -3.94
N PHE A 61 3.13 0.25 -4.04
CA PHE A 61 3.14 -1.18 -3.73
C PHE A 61 2.96 -1.99 -5.01
N ASN A 62 3.33 -3.25 -4.98
CA ASN A 62 3.30 -4.09 -6.18
C ASN A 62 1.99 -4.88 -6.28
N VAL A 63 1.32 -4.75 -7.41
CA VAL A 63 0.10 -5.50 -7.73
C VAL A 63 0.31 -6.15 -9.11
N ASN A 64 0.38 -7.47 -9.13
CA ASN A 64 0.51 -8.23 -10.38
C ASN A 64 1.68 -7.76 -11.27
N GLY A 65 2.81 -7.41 -10.64
CA GLY A 65 4.00 -6.96 -11.34
C GLY A 65 4.03 -5.46 -11.67
N HIS A 66 3.03 -4.72 -11.24
CA HIS A 66 2.92 -3.27 -11.51
C HIS A 66 2.97 -2.47 -10.23
N ARG A 67 3.55 -1.28 -10.28
CA ARG A 67 3.59 -0.37 -9.13
C ARG A 67 2.31 0.44 -9.05
N ALA A 68 1.65 0.37 -7.90
CA ALA A 68 0.45 1.14 -7.61
C ALA A 68 0.76 2.10 -6.46
N PRO A 69 0.75 3.42 -6.71
CA PRO A 69 1.05 4.39 -5.66
C PRO A 69 -0.08 4.45 -4.63
N THR A 70 0.28 4.76 -3.39
CA THR A 70 -0.74 5.07 -2.39
C THR A 70 -1.50 6.31 -2.80
N ILE A 71 -2.78 6.38 -2.43
CA ILE A 71 -3.61 7.53 -2.72
C ILE A 71 -4.41 7.90 -1.46
N GLY A 72 -4.37 9.18 -1.10
CA GLY A 72 -4.93 9.62 0.17
C GLY A 72 -4.07 9.23 1.37
N ASN A 73 -4.55 9.53 2.55
CA ASN A 73 -3.84 9.22 3.78
C ASN A 73 -3.89 7.74 4.12
N ILE A 74 -2.84 7.24 4.77
CA ILE A 74 -2.88 5.93 5.41
C ILE A 74 -3.81 6.03 6.62
N CYS A 75 -4.81 5.16 6.68
CA CYS A 75 -5.74 5.09 7.81
C CYS A 75 -5.23 4.07 8.84
N MET A 76 -5.98 3.93 9.96
CA MET A 76 -5.57 3.02 11.03
C MET A 76 -5.46 1.57 10.55
N ASP A 77 -6.50 1.07 9.90
CA ASP A 77 -6.63 -0.35 9.54
C ASP A 77 -6.65 -0.60 8.04
N MET A 78 -6.58 0.43 7.23
CA MET A 78 -6.64 0.30 5.77
C MET A 78 -5.92 1.45 5.10
N CYS A 79 -5.60 1.24 3.85
CA CYS A 79 -5.17 2.32 2.96
C CYS A 79 -5.62 1.99 1.54
N MET A 80 -5.47 2.96 0.66
CA MET A 80 -5.90 2.83 -0.72
C MET A 80 -4.73 3.04 -1.65
N ILE A 81 -4.75 2.32 -2.76
CA ILE A 81 -3.74 2.44 -3.81
C ILE A 81 -4.43 2.69 -5.14
N ASP A 82 -3.74 3.43 -5.99
CA ASP A 82 -4.24 3.76 -7.33
C ASP A 82 -3.83 2.63 -8.29
N ILE A 83 -4.81 1.87 -8.75
CA ILE A 83 -4.60 0.77 -9.69
C ILE A 83 -5.12 1.09 -11.10
N THR A 84 -5.28 2.37 -11.41
CA THR A 84 -5.72 2.80 -12.74
C THR A 84 -4.79 2.21 -13.81
N GLY A 85 -5.37 1.51 -14.77
CA GLY A 85 -4.60 0.86 -15.83
C GLY A 85 -3.95 -0.46 -15.44
N ILE A 86 -4.11 -0.91 -14.22
CA ILE A 86 -3.59 -2.21 -13.77
C ILE A 86 -4.73 -3.23 -13.79
N ASP A 87 -4.48 -4.38 -14.41
CA ASP A 87 -5.45 -5.49 -14.40
C ASP A 87 -5.37 -6.21 -13.07
N ALA A 88 -6.30 -5.91 -12.17
CA ALA A 88 -6.36 -6.47 -10.83
C ALA A 88 -7.80 -6.68 -10.41
N LYS A 89 -8.03 -7.60 -9.48
CA LYS A 89 -9.36 -7.93 -8.96
C LYS A 89 -9.30 -8.14 -7.45
N VAL A 90 -10.46 -8.09 -6.80
CA VAL A 90 -10.61 -8.39 -5.37
C VAL A 90 -10.01 -9.77 -5.09
N GLY A 91 -9.21 -9.85 -4.04
CA GLY A 91 -8.50 -11.08 -3.68
C GLY A 91 -7.08 -11.18 -4.23
N ASP A 92 -6.71 -10.34 -5.18
CA ASP A 92 -5.34 -10.30 -5.69
C ASP A 92 -4.38 -9.83 -4.61
N THR A 93 -3.15 -10.34 -4.67
CA THR A 93 -2.11 -10.04 -3.68
C THR A 93 -1.43 -8.72 -4.00
N VAL A 94 -1.28 -7.90 -2.96
CA VAL A 94 -0.49 -6.66 -2.99
C VAL A 94 0.75 -6.87 -2.13
N THR A 95 1.92 -6.64 -2.69
CA THR A 95 3.18 -6.70 -1.95
C THR A 95 3.52 -5.31 -1.44
N ILE A 96 3.50 -5.15 -0.12
CA ILE A 96 3.87 -3.89 0.54
C ILE A 96 5.39 -3.73 0.48
N PHE A 97 6.13 -4.78 0.87
CA PHE A 97 7.55 -4.89 0.65
C PHE A 97 7.95 -6.37 0.51
N GLY A 98 9.08 -6.59 -0.12
CA GLY A 98 9.60 -7.92 -0.40
C GLY A 98 10.64 -7.79 -1.51
N GLU A 99 10.42 -8.48 -2.62
CA GLU A 99 11.30 -8.33 -3.78
C GLU A 99 11.11 -6.98 -4.46
N ASP A 100 9.86 -6.52 -4.55
CA ASP A 100 9.51 -5.24 -5.17
C ASP A 100 8.19 -4.74 -4.60
N PRO A 101 8.13 -3.60 -3.91
CA PRO A 101 9.28 -2.78 -3.47
C PRO A 101 10.12 -3.49 -2.40
N THR A 102 11.36 -3.11 -2.26
CA THR A 102 12.21 -3.60 -1.18
C THR A 102 11.94 -2.83 0.10
N VAL A 103 12.23 -3.45 1.23
CA VAL A 103 12.13 -2.75 2.52
C VAL A 103 13.10 -1.58 2.58
N SER A 104 14.22 -1.67 1.88
CA SER A 104 15.19 -0.57 1.77
C SER A 104 14.62 0.64 1.05
N GLU A 105 13.83 0.43 0.01
CA GLU A 105 13.14 1.52 -0.68
C GLU A 105 12.19 2.26 0.25
N LEU A 106 11.39 1.53 1.04
CA LEU A 106 10.49 2.15 2.01
C LEU A 106 11.25 2.89 3.10
N ALA A 107 12.36 2.33 3.57
CA ALA A 107 13.21 2.96 4.56
C ALA A 107 13.77 4.30 4.04
N GLU A 108 14.18 4.34 2.79
CA GLU A 108 14.69 5.55 2.15
C GLU A 108 13.60 6.63 2.07
N ILE A 109 12.38 6.26 1.69
CA ILE A 109 11.24 7.19 1.66
C ILE A 109 10.99 7.78 3.04
N LEU A 110 11.09 6.96 4.08
CA LEU A 110 10.82 7.37 5.47
C LEU A 110 12.02 8.04 6.14
N GLY A 111 13.19 8.03 5.52
CA GLY A 111 14.40 8.57 6.13
C GLY A 111 14.90 7.73 7.30
N THR A 112 14.73 6.43 7.24
CA THR A 112 15.10 5.50 8.30
C THR A 112 15.85 4.28 7.75
N ILE A 113 16.07 3.27 8.58
CA ILE A 113 16.76 2.04 8.21
C ILE A 113 15.73 0.88 8.07
N PRO A 114 16.04 -0.14 7.25
CA PRO A 114 15.12 -1.27 7.05
C PRO A 114 14.72 -1.97 8.33
N TYR A 115 15.63 -2.10 9.29
CA TYR A 115 15.36 -2.77 10.55
C TYR A 115 14.22 -2.12 11.33
N GLU A 116 14.11 -0.79 11.30
CA GLU A 116 13.02 -0.08 11.98
C GLU A 116 11.66 -0.42 11.38
N ILE A 117 11.60 -0.56 10.06
CA ILE A 117 10.35 -0.97 9.40
C ILE A 117 9.96 -2.38 9.82
N LEU A 118 10.91 -3.30 9.81
CA LEU A 118 10.64 -4.69 10.17
C LEU A 118 10.21 -4.84 11.64
N THR A 119 10.80 -4.08 12.54
CA THR A 119 10.44 -4.12 13.96
C THR A 119 9.13 -3.42 14.28
N SER A 120 8.64 -2.56 13.40
CA SER A 120 7.36 -1.88 13.61
C SER A 120 6.15 -2.73 13.23
N ILE A 121 6.35 -3.88 12.58
CA ILE A 121 5.26 -4.79 12.25
C ILE A 121 4.82 -5.52 13.51
N PRO A 122 3.55 -5.33 13.96
CA PRO A 122 3.10 -5.93 15.21
C PRO A 122 2.97 -7.45 15.15
N ARG A 123 2.98 -8.07 16.33
CA ARG A 123 2.90 -9.54 16.45
C ARG A 123 1.58 -10.12 15.91
N ARG A 124 0.52 -9.34 15.87
CA ARG A 124 -0.78 -9.79 15.36
C ARG A 124 -0.75 -10.13 13.86
N ILE A 125 0.23 -9.62 13.14
CA ILE A 125 0.42 -9.98 11.74
C ILE A 125 1.00 -11.39 11.67
N GLU A 126 0.29 -12.27 10.98
CA GLU A 126 0.71 -13.66 10.83
C GLU A 126 2.04 -13.75 10.10
N ARG A 127 2.95 -14.54 10.67
CA ARG A 127 4.26 -14.77 10.07
C ARG A 127 4.33 -16.21 9.57
N ILE A 128 4.54 -16.32 8.27
CA ILE A 128 4.66 -17.61 7.62
C ILE A 128 6.13 -17.80 7.24
N ILE A 129 6.71 -18.91 7.69
CA ILE A 129 8.09 -19.25 7.35
C ILE A 129 8.06 -20.11 6.11
N THR A 130 8.70 -19.62 5.04
CA THR A 130 8.83 -20.37 3.80
C THR A 130 10.29 -20.77 3.59
N ARG A 131 10.46 -21.91 2.94
CA ARG A 131 11.79 -22.45 2.66
C ARG A 131 12.00 -22.72 1.19
#